data_377a2089e2ab726227faee2083012c9b
#
_entry.id   377a2089e2ab726227faee2083012c9b
#
_cell.length_a   1.000
_cell.length_b   1.000
_cell.length_c   1.000
_cell.angle_alpha   90.00
_cell.angle_beta   90.00
_cell.angle_gamma   90.00
#
_symmetry.space_group_name_H-M   'P 1'
#
loop_
_entity.id
_entity.type
_entity.pdbx_description
1 polymer ?
#
loop_
_entity_poly.entity_id
_entity_poly.type
_entity_poly.pdbx_seq_one_letter_code
_entity_poly.pdbx_strand_id
1 'polypeptide(L)'
;MIKNEFKFLTRLYDFKICMKQKHGSYYFIDWTNSNINIKVLYDLTVKEPIRILVYDAESLGTMYDVVEYTDEFSLDSGSPQERICYAAEWLKSAIANKLIVI
;
A
#
# COMPACT_ATOMS: atom_id res chain seq x y z
N MET A 1 -11.57 3.61 -3.67
CA MET A 1 -10.82 2.75 -4.59
C MET A 1 -9.67 2.04 -3.87
N ILE A 2 -8.63 2.74 -3.45
CA ILE A 2 -7.53 2.10 -2.72
C ILE A 2 -8.02 1.44 -1.43
N LYS A 3 -8.81 2.14 -0.65
CA LYS A 3 -9.32 1.63 0.63
C LYS A 3 -10.05 0.30 0.47
N ASN A 4 -10.86 0.15 -0.57
CA ASN A 4 -11.63 -1.08 -0.78
C ASN A 4 -10.74 -2.27 -1.12
N GLU A 5 -9.75 -2.07 -1.97
CA GLU A 5 -8.87 -3.15 -2.41
C GLU A 5 -7.92 -3.61 -1.30
N PHE A 6 -7.59 -2.72 -0.37
CA PHE A 6 -6.69 -3.05 0.73
C PHE A 6 -7.42 -3.32 2.06
N LYS A 7 -8.74 -3.42 2.05
CA LYS A 7 -9.49 -3.67 3.29
C LYS A 7 -9.18 -5.02 3.93
N PHE A 8 -8.58 -5.96 3.19
CA PHE A 8 -8.15 -7.22 3.77
C PHE A 8 -7.14 -7.03 4.91
N LEU A 9 -6.40 -5.93 4.91
CA LEU A 9 -5.49 -5.62 6.00
C LEU A 9 -6.25 -5.50 7.33
N THR A 10 -7.39 -4.85 7.30
CA THR A 10 -8.25 -4.74 8.48
C THR A 10 -8.95 -6.04 8.82
N ARG A 11 -9.50 -6.72 7.80
CA ARG A 11 -10.32 -7.90 8.02
C ARG A 11 -9.54 -9.14 8.42
N LEU A 12 -8.37 -9.36 7.80
CA LEU A 12 -7.60 -10.58 8.01
C LEU A 12 -6.45 -10.39 8.99
N TYR A 13 -5.90 -9.19 9.08
CA TYR A 13 -4.68 -8.93 9.82
C TYR A 13 -4.81 -7.85 10.88
N ASP A 14 -6.03 -7.38 11.11
CA ASP A 14 -6.35 -6.44 12.20
C ASP A 14 -5.60 -5.11 12.14
N PHE A 15 -5.26 -4.66 10.95
CA PHE A 15 -4.70 -3.33 10.75
C PHE A 15 -5.80 -2.27 10.87
N LYS A 16 -5.41 -1.08 11.30
CA LYS A 16 -6.28 0.09 11.34
C LYS A 16 -5.72 1.18 10.45
N ILE A 17 -6.59 1.97 9.83
CA ILE A 17 -6.15 3.15 9.10
C ILE A 17 -5.76 4.20 10.14
N CYS A 18 -4.49 4.61 10.11
CA CYS A 18 -3.99 5.65 11.02
C CYS A 18 -3.80 7.00 10.32
N MET A 19 -3.72 7.02 8.99
CA MET A 19 -3.63 8.26 8.24
C MET A 19 -4.22 8.07 6.86
N LYS A 20 -4.91 9.10 6.38
CA LYS A 20 -5.49 9.12 5.05
C LYS A 20 -5.44 10.55 4.55
N GLN A 21 -4.71 10.78 3.45
CA GLN A 21 -4.54 12.11 2.89
C GLN A 21 -4.69 12.11 1.39
N LYS A 22 -5.09 13.29 0.89
CA LYS A 22 -5.16 13.57 -0.53
C LYS A 22 -4.54 14.94 -0.77
N HIS A 23 -3.54 15.00 -1.64
CA HIS A 23 -2.91 16.24 -2.07
C HIS A 23 -3.10 16.39 -3.58
N GLY A 24 -4.11 17.18 -3.99
CA GLY A 24 -4.48 17.25 -5.39
C GLY A 24 -4.98 15.89 -5.88
N SER A 25 -4.29 15.30 -6.84
CA SER A 25 -4.60 13.97 -7.37
C SER A 25 -3.85 12.85 -6.65
N TYR A 26 -2.98 13.20 -5.74
CA TYR A 26 -2.12 12.25 -5.05
C TYR A 26 -2.81 11.75 -3.79
N TYR A 27 -2.87 10.42 -3.63
CA TYR A 27 -3.49 9.78 -2.48
C TYR A 27 -2.47 8.97 -1.72
N PHE A 28 -2.58 8.96 -0.38
CA PHE A 28 -1.92 7.94 0.39
C PHE A 28 -2.74 7.56 1.61
N ILE A 29 -2.63 6.30 1.99
CA ILE A 29 -3.30 5.74 3.15
C ILE A 29 -2.27 4.93 3.91
N ASP A 30 -2.20 5.13 5.22
CA ASP A 30 -1.37 4.34 6.13
C ASP A 30 -2.24 3.43 6.96
N TRP A 31 -1.88 2.16 6.99
CA TRP A 31 -2.44 1.18 7.91
C TRP A 31 -1.39 0.81 8.95
N THR A 32 -1.83 0.55 10.18
CA THR A 32 -0.94 0.13 11.26
C THR A 32 -1.54 -1.01 12.05
N ASN A 33 -0.68 -1.91 12.54
CA ASN A 33 -1.07 -2.94 13.50
C ASN A 33 -0.31 -2.82 14.83
N SER A 34 0.28 -1.67 15.11
CA SER A 34 1.15 -1.33 16.21
C SER A 34 2.59 -1.86 16.11
N ASN A 35 2.86 -2.80 15.23
CA ASN A 35 4.23 -3.29 14.98
C ASN A 35 4.82 -2.67 13.71
N ILE A 36 4.03 -2.63 12.65
CA ILE A 36 4.46 -2.07 11.38
C ILE A 36 3.38 -1.17 10.81
N ASN A 37 3.81 -0.28 9.92
CA ASN A 37 2.91 0.53 9.10
C ASN A 37 3.07 0.13 7.65
N ILE A 38 1.96 0.14 6.93
CA ILE A 38 1.92 -0.10 5.48
C ILE A 38 1.32 1.14 4.84
N LYS A 39 2.10 1.81 4.00
CA LYS A 39 1.66 3.00 3.28
C LYS A 39 1.48 2.68 1.81
N VAL A 40 0.32 3.04 1.27
CA VAL A 40 0.03 2.90 -0.17
C VAL A 40 -0.11 4.29 -0.76
N LEU A 41 0.69 4.58 -1.78
CA LEU A 41 0.73 5.87 -2.46
C LEU A 41 0.29 5.69 -3.90
N TYR A 42 -0.59 6.60 -4.37
CA TYR A 42 -1.15 6.48 -5.71
C TYR A 42 -1.59 7.85 -6.24
N ASP A 43 -1.29 8.12 -7.50
CA ASP A 43 -1.76 9.32 -8.21
C ASP A 43 -2.68 8.90 -9.34
N LEU A 44 -3.91 9.44 -9.36
CA LEU A 44 -4.93 9.08 -10.32
C LEU A 44 -4.78 9.80 -11.67
N THR A 45 -4.05 10.91 -11.70
CA THR A 45 -3.97 11.74 -12.91
C THR A 45 -2.73 11.49 -13.75
N VAL A 46 -1.69 10.95 -13.15
CA VAL A 46 -0.47 10.61 -13.85
C VAL A 46 -0.27 9.11 -13.81
N LYS A 47 0.41 8.59 -14.82
CA LYS A 47 0.69 7.16 -14.90
C LYS A 47 1.94 6.82 -14.09
N GLU A 48 1.90 7.11 -12.79
CA GLU A 48 2.99 6.76 -11.90
C GLU A 48 2.75 5.38 -11.28
N PRO A 49 3.82 4.68 -10.93
CA PRO A 49 3.69 3.40 -10.23
C PRO A 49 2.97 3.55 -8.90
N ILE A 50 2.17 2.57 -8.57
CA ILE A 50 1.62 2.45 -7.22
C ILE A 50 2.77 2.00 -6.32
N ARG A 51 2.94 2.65 -5.19
CA ARG A 51 4.02 2.33 -4.25
C ARG A 51 3.43 1.81 -2.95
N ILE A 52 4.01 0.73 -2.46
CA ILE A 52 3.67 0.16 -1.16
C ILE A 52 4.95 0.19 -0.34
N LEU A 53 4.92 0.90 0.78
CA LEU A 53 6.04 1.01 1.70
C LEU A 53 5.69 0.34 3.01
N VAL A 54 6.59 -0.48 3.52
CA VAL A 54 6.41 -1.14 4.80
C VAL A 54 7.52 -0.66 5.73
N TYR A 55 7.15 -0.16 6.89
CA TYR A 55 8.12 0.41 7.81
C TYR A 55 7.70 0.15 9.27
N ASP A 56 8.66 0.26 10.16
CA ASP A 56 8.46 0.04 11.59
C ASP A 56 7.57 1.15 12.17
N ALA A 57 6.51 0.75 12.86
CA ALA A 57 5.57 1.68 13.46
C ALA A 57 6.21 2.56 14.54
N GLU A 58 7.29 2.09 15.18
CA GLU A 58 7.98 2.83 16.24
C GLU A 58 9.01 3.82 15.71
N SER A 59 9.23 3.86 14.42
CA SER A 59 10.31 4.64 13.81
C SER A 59 10.03 6.14 13.70
N LEU A 60 8.97 6.65 14.27
CA LEU A 60 8.66 8.09 14.42
C LEU A 60 9.05 8.95 13.21
N GLY A 61 8.53 8.60 12.05
CA GLY A 61 8.80 9.35 10.83
C GLY A 61 10.03 8.91 10.05
N THR A 62 10.86 8.04 10.60
CA THR A 62 11.94 7.41 9.84
C THR A 62 11.37 6.18 9.14
N MET A 63 11.41 6.19 7.84
CA MET A 63 10.88 5.09 7.05
C MET A 63 11.99 4.09 6.76
N TYR A 64 11.75 2.84 7.11
CA TYR A 64 12.60 1.74 6.70
C TYR A 64 11.85 0.94 5.65
N ASP A 65 12.38 0.91 4.46
CA ASP A 65 11.77 0.10 3.40
C ASP A 65 12.11 -1.35 3.67
N VAL A 66 11.24 -2.02 4.42
CA VAL A 66 11.36 -3.46 4.60
C VAL A 66 11.08 -4.15 3.28
N VAL A 67 10.00 -3.74 2.62
CA VAL A 67 9.66 -4.15 1.28
C VAL A 67 9.04 -2.96 0.56
N GLU A 68 9.47 -2.74 -0.66
CA GLU A 68 8.86 -1.75 -1.54
C GLU A 68 8.35 -2.43 -2.79
N TYR A 69 7.08 -2.23 -3.08
CA TYR A 69 6.46 -2.65 -4.33
C TYR A 69 6.28 -1.43 -5.22
N THR A 70 6.77 -1.52 -6.43
CA THR A 70 6.53 -0.52 -7.47
C THR A 70 5.82 -1.22 -8.63
N ASP A 71 4.71 -0.62 -9.09
CA ASP A 71 3.92 -1.17 -10.18
C ASP A 71 4.78 -1.32 -11.44
N GLU A 72 4.91 -2.55 -11.94
CA GLU A 72 5.71 -2.86 -13.11
C GLU A 72 4.90 -2.85 -14.40
N PHE A 73 3.59 -2.60 -14.32
CA PHE A 73 2.76 -2.54 -15.52
C PHE A 73 3.20 -1.41 -16.43
N SER A 74 3.13 -1.65 -17.72
CA SER A 74 3.32 -0.60 -18.71
C SER A 74 2.35 0.54 -18.44
N LEU A 75 2.83 1.78 -18.55
CA LEU A 75 2.00 2.94 -18.34
C LEU A 75 0.85 3.03 -19.33
N ASP A 76 0.96 2.32 -20.45
CA ASP A 76 -0.06 2.31 -21.49
C ASP A 76 -1.07 1.17 -21.34
N SER A 77 -0.89 0.30 -20.36
CA SER A 77 -1.76 -0.84 -20.16
C SER A 77 -2.37 -0.83 -18.76
N GLY A 78 -3.56 -1.41 -18.65
CA GLY A 78 -4.25 -1.52 -17.39
C GLY A 78 -4.93 -0.24 -16.96
N SER A 79 -6.13 -0.37 -16.42
CA SER A 79 -6.85 0.75 -15.81
C SER A 79 -6.26 1.02 -14.42
N PRO A 80 -6.52 2.20 -13.83
CA PRO A 80 -6.15 2.46 -12.43
C PRO A 80 -6.67 1.38 -11.49
N GLN A 81 -7.89 0.90 -11.72
CA GLN A 81 -8.50 -0.14 -10.89
C GLN A 81 -7.72 -1.46 -10.98
N GLU A 82 -7.33 -1.85 -12.19
CA GLU A 82 -6.55 -3.08 -12.38
C GLU A 82 -5.19 -3.01 -11.69
N ARG A 83 -4.54 -1.86 -11.77
CA ARG A 83 -3.24 -1.66 -11.14
C ARG A 83 -3.34 -1.70 -9.62
N ILE A 84 -4.37 -1.10 -9.07
CA ILE A 84 -4.62 -1.13 -7.63
C ILE A 84 -4.91 -2.57 -7.17
N CYS A 85 -5.73 -3.30 -7.92
CA CYS A 85 -6.00 -4.70 -7.62
C CYS A 85 -4.73 -5.55 -7.66
N TYR A 86 -3.89 -5.33 -8.65
CA TYR A 86 -2.63 -6.06 -8.76
C TYR A 86 -1.72 -5.79 -7.56
N ALA A 87 -1.59 -4.53 -7.16
CA ALA A 87 -0.79 -4.16 -6.01
C ALA A 87 -1.33 -4.79 -4.72
N ALA A 88 -2.65 -4.79 -4.55
CA ALA A 88 -3.29 -5.40 -3.39
C ALA A 88 -3.05 -6.91 -3.33
N GLU A 89 -3.17 -7.60 -4.45
CA GLU A 89 -2.91 -9.03 -4.52
C GLU A 89 -1.44 -9.35 -4.23
N TRP A 90 -0.52 -8.51 -4.73
CA TRP A 90 0.89 -8.67 -4.42
C TRP A 90 1.14 -8.57 -2.91
N LEU A 91 0.57 -7.56 -2.26
CA LEU A 91 0.76 -7.36 -0.83
C LEU A 91 0.16 -8.51 -0.03
N LYS A 92 -1.03 -8.96 -0.40
CA LYS A 92 -1.69 -10.08 0.25
C LYS A 92 -0.84 -11.35 0.17
N SER A 93 -0.28 -11.62 -0.98
CA SER A 93 0.61 -12.75 -1.20
C SER A 93 1.90 -12.62 -0.40
N ALA A 94 2.48 -11.41 -0.36
CA ALA A 94 3.72 -11.15 0.36
C ALA A 94 3.55 -11.40 1.87
N ILE A 95 2.40 -11.02 2.43
CA ILE A 95 2.11 -11.27 3.85
C ILE A 95 1.88 -12.78 4.07
N ALA A 96 1.11 -13.43 3.21
CA ALA A 96 0.81 -14.84 3.34
C ALA A 96 2.07 -15.70 3.24
N ASN A 97 3.03 -15.32 2.42
CA ASN A 97 4.30 -16.02 2.22
C ASN A 97 5.40 -15.55 3.16
N LYS A 98 5.08 -14.70 4.11
CA LYS A 98 6.00 -14.18 5.12
C LYS A 98 7.19 -13.40 4.54
N LEU A 99 7.04 -12.87 3.35
CA LEU A 99 7.98 -11.90 2.82
C LEU A 99 7.91 -10.61 3.64
N ILE A 100 6.70 -10.28 4.10
CA ILE A 100 6.44 -9.20 5.04
C ILE A 100 5.96 -9.85 6.35
N VAL A 101 6.68 -9.60 7.44
CA VAL A 101 6.33 -10.12 8.76
C VAL A 101 5.55 -9.04 9.51
N ILE A 102 4.33 -9.35 9.88
CA ILE A 102 3.43 -8.41 10.53
C ILE A 102 3.29 -8.68 12.03
#